data_4640e890bdf2f266a527bf7bb9ca58e3
#
_entry.id   4640e890bdf2f266a527bf7bb9ca58e3
#
_cell.length_a   1.000
_cell.length_b   1.000
_cell.length_c   1.000
_cell.angle_alpha   90.00
_cell.angle_beta   90.00
_cell.angle_gamma   90.00
#
_symmetry.space_group_name_H-M   'P 1'
#
loop_
_entity.id
_entity.type
_entity.pdbx_description
1 polymer ?
#
loop_
_entity_poly.entity_id
_entity_poly.type
_entity_poly.pdbx_seq_one_letter_code
_entity_poly.pdbx_strand_id
1 'polypeptide(L)'
;MIQRSQDGDRLMDAAYLSALAALAGSTIGGLTSLTASWLTQHVQFLAQQRAGSLSRREELYKDFIEEASKWYADAYEHDKAEISNLVNLYALVSRMRVMCSSRVVETADKAVRMIIETYLAPNRTFRDVKEILDNVAMDPLREFSDACREELRYESWSNDESPDVTPV
;
A
#
# COMPACT_ATOMS: atom_id res chain seq x y z
N MET A 1 -11.86 73.41 34.49
CA MET A 1 -12.42 72.12 34.97
C MET A 1 -12.99 71.28 33.79
N ILE A 2 -12.57 71.52 32.55
CA ILE A 2 -13.13 70.88 31.34
C ILE A 2 -12.16 69.84 30.70
N GLN A 3 -10.88 69.86 31.06
CA GLN A 3 -9.84 69.04 30.43
C GLN A 3 -9.87 67.58 30.87
N ARG A 4 -10.45 67.29 32.03
CA ARG A 4 -10.49 65.90 32.62
C ARG A 4 -11.52 65.00 31.98
N SER A 5 -12.53 65.55 31.32
CA SER A 5 -13.58 64.76 30.66
C SER A 5 -13.13 64.20 29.28
N GLN A 6 -12.32 65.00 28.55
CA GLN A 6 -11.85 64.59 27.23
C GLN A 6 -10.79 63.46 27.26
N ASP A 7 -9.99 63.39 28.30
CA ASP A 7 -8.99 62.32 28.45
C ASP A 7 -9.64 60.96 28.79
N GLY A 8 -10.77 60.99 29.53
CA GLY A 8 -11.55 59.78 29.82
C GLY A 8 -12.18 59.14 28.57
N ASP A 9 -12.76 59.95 27.70
CA ASP A 9 -13.38 59.49 26.47
C ASP A 9 -12.35 58.88 25.49
N ARG A 10 -11.18 59.53 25.36
CA ARG A 10 -10.09 59.03 24.50
C ARG A 10 -9.50 57.72 25.00
N LEU A 11 -9.40 57.51 26.31
CA LEU A 11 -8.92 56.26 26.91
C LEU A 11 -9.92 55.12 26.73
N MET A 12 -11.22 55.44 26.79
CA MET A 12 -12.26 54.42 26.53
C MET A 12 -12.30 54.03 25.05
N ASP A 13 -12.21 54.99 24.13
CA ASP A 13 -12.13 54.73 22.69
C ASP A 13 -10.90 53.90 22.31
N ALA A 14 -9.73 54.15 22.90
CA ALA A 14 -8.53 53.36 22.69
C ALA A 14 -8.67 51.94 23.21
N ALA A 15 -9.34 51.75 24.36
CA ALA A 15 -9.60 50.43 24.90
C ALA A 15 -10.57 49.61 24.05
N TYR A 16 -11.61 50.23 23.51
CA TYR A 16 -12.54 49.55 22.56
C TYR A 16 -11.87 49.20 21.26
N LEU A 17 -11.03 50.05 20.69
CA LEU A 17 -10.24 49.78 19.48
C LEU A 17 -9.27 48.61 19.68
N SER A 18 -8.60 48.55 20.80
CA SER A 18 -7.70 47.44 21.11
C SER A 18 -8.45 46.10 21.30
N ALA A 19 -9.61 46.13 21.96
CA ALA A 19 -10.47 44.96 22.12
C ALA A 19 -11.02 44.43 20.79
N LEU A 20 -11.44 45.31 19.89
CA LEU A 20 -11.90 44.98 18.55
C LEU A 20 -10.78 44.39 17.69
N ALA A 21 -9.57 44.98 17.76
CA ALA A 21 -8.42 44.47 17.05
C ALA A 21 -7.99 43.05 17.56
N ALA A 22 -8.06 42.83 18.86
CA ALA A 22 -7.79 41.51 19.44
C ALA A 22 -8.83 40.46 19.02
N LEU A 23 -10.11 40.81 19.00
CA LEU A 23 -11.18 39.94 18.51
C LEU A 23 -11.04 39.64 17.03
N ALA A 24 -10.73 40.61 16.19
CA ALA A 24 -10.50 40.41 14.76
C ALA A 24 -9.27 39.52 14.52
N GLY A 25 -8.18 39.70 15.27
CA GLY A 25 -6.97 38.90 15.17
C GLY A 25 -7.21 37.43 15.59
N SER A 26 -7.99 37.20 16.64
CA SER A 26 -8.30 35.86 17.12
C SER A 26 -9.20 35.08 16.16
N THR A 27 -10.15 35.71 15.51
CA THR A 27 -11.02 35.07 14.51
C THR A 27 -10.25 34.68 13.26
N ILE A 28 -9.38 35.57 12.75
CA ILE A 28 -8.53 35.24 11.59
C ILE A 28 -7.55 34.16 11.91
N GLY A 29 -6.87 34.21 13.06
CA GLY A 29 -5.94 33.19 13.50
C GLY A 29 -6.59 31.81 13.72
N GLY A 30 -7.80 31.79 14.31
CA GLY A 30 -8.57 30.58 14.53
C GLY A 30 -9.00 29.90 13.23
N LEU A 31 -9.49 30.65 12.26
CA LEU A 31 -9.89 30.15 10.94
C LEU A 31 -8.67 29.55 10.18
N THR A 32 -7.55 30.25 10.19
CA THR A 32 -6.32 29.78 9.51
C THR A 32 -5.80 28.48 10.14
N SER A 33 -5.85 28.36 11.46
CA SER A 33 -5.43 27.14 12.15
C SER A 33 -6.34 25.95 11.85
N LEU A 34 -7.64 26.16 11.75
CA LEU A 34 -8.61 25.11 11.43
C LEU A 34 -8.43 24.60 10.00
N THR A 35 -8.24 25.49 9.03
CA THR A 35 -8.04 25.10 7.62
C THR A 35 -6.72 24.36 7.42
N ALA A 36 -5.63 24.80 8.04
CA ALA A 36 -4.34 24.13 7.99
C ALA A 36 -4.40 22.74 8.63
N SER A 37 -5.05 22.62 9.79
CA SER A 37 -5.23 21.35 10.49
C SER A 37 -6.07 20.36 9.67
N TRP A 38 -7.16 20.81 9.07
CA TRP A 38 -8.02 19.99 8.23
C TRP A 38 -7.29 19.47 6.99
N LEU A 39 -6.53 20.34 6.32
CA LEU A 39 -5.75 19.96 5.13
C LEU A 39 -4.69 18.93 5.47
N THR A 40 -3.95 19.14 6.57
CA THR A 40 -2.92 18.22 7.03
C THR A 40 -3.50 16.86 7.37
N GLN A 41 -4.63 16.80 8.08
CA GLN A 41 -5.30 15.56 8.41
C GLN A 41 -5.80 14.81 7.17
N HIS A 42 -6.33 15.55 6.19
CA HIS A 42 -6.83 14.93 4.96
C HIS A 42 -5.70 14.31 4.13
N VAL A 43 -4.58 14.99 3.99
CA VAL A 43 -3.39 14.47 3.30
C VAL A 43 -2.81 13.24 4.04
N GLN A 44 -2.70 13.30 5.37
CA GLN A 44 -2.23 12.17 6.16
C GLN A 44 -3.15 10.96 6.07
N PHE A 45 -4.47 11.16 6.07
CA PHE A 45 -5.44 10.07 5.93
C PHE A 45 -5.31 9.35 4.58
N LEU A 46 -5.15 10.10 3.48
CA LEU A 46 -4.93 9.53 2.15
C LEU A 46 -3.59 8.76 2.07
N ALA A 47 -2.54 9.31 2.65
CA ALA A 47 -1.23 8.66 2.70
C ALA A 47 -1.28 7.35 3.51
N GLN A 48 -1.97 7.33 4.65
CA GLN A 48 -2.15 6.12 5.45
C GLN A 48 -2.98 5.04 4.73
N GLN A 49 -4.05 5.42 4.02
CA GLN A 49 -4.83 4.46 3.24
C GLN A 49 -4.00 3.82 2.13
N ARG A 50 -3.19 4.62 1.42
CA ARG A 50 -2.30 4.13 0.36
C ARG A 50 -1.22 3.20 0.91
N ALA A 51 -0.55 3.59 1.99
CA ALA A 51 0.43 2.74 2.66
C ALA A 51 -0.18 1.40 3.13
N GLY A 52 -1.40 1.43 3.64
CA GLY A 52 -2.12 0.24 4.06
C GLY A 52 -2.49 -0.70 2.89
N SER A 53 -2.78 -0.17 1.70
CA SER A 53 -3.07 -1.00 0.52
C SER A 53 -1.82 -1.69 -0.03
N LEU A 54 -0.71 -0.99 -0.08
CA LEU A 54 0.60 -1.55 -0.49
C LEU A 54 1.04 -2.67 0.46
N SER A 55 1.02 -2.41 1.77
CA SER A 55 1.39 -3.41 2.78
C SER A 55 0.55 -4.69 2.68
N ARG A 56 -0.75 -4.59 2.41
CA ARG A 56 -1.62 -5.78 2.23
C ARG A 56 -1.27 -6.58 0.99
N ARG A 57 -0.85 -5.93 -0.09
CA ARG A 57 -0.42 -6.63 -1.31
C ARG A 57 0.93 -7.30 -1.12
N GLU A 58 1.88 -6.61 -0.48
CA GLU A 58 3.19 -7.20 -0.13
C GLU A 58 3.03 -8.46 0.73
N GLU A 59 2.15 -8.41 1.75
CA GLU A 59 1.83 -9.55 2.58
C GLU A 59 1.22 -10.69 1.77
N LEU A 60 0.27 -10.38 0.87
CA LEU A 60 -0.35 -11.36 -0.01
C LEU A 60 0.65 -12.02 -0.97
N TYR A 61 1.61 -11.26 -1.50
CA TYR A 61 2.67 -11.81 -2.35
C TYR A 61 3.61 -12.73 -1.56
N LYS A 62 3.97 -12.32 -0.35
CA LYS A 62 4.78 -13.12 0.56
C LYS A 62 4.09 -14.44 0.92
N ASP A 63 2.82 -14.38 1.32
CA ASP A 63 2.02 -15.56 1.65
C ASP A 63 1.95 -16.53 0.46
N PHE A 64 1.74 -16.02 -0.74
CA PHE A 64 1.70 -16.83 -1.95
C PHE A 64 3.04 -17.49 -2.26
N ILE A 65 4.15 -16.74 -2.20
CA ILE A 65 5.49 -17.28 -2.44
C ILE A 65 5.81 -18.38 -1.43
N GLU A 66 5.50 -18.15 -0.14
CA GLU A 66 5.75 -19.11 0.92
C GLU A 66 4.94 -20.39 0.70
N GLU A 67 3.65 -20.28 0.43
CA GLU A 67 2.77 -21.42 0.21
C GLU A 67 3.12 -22.16 -1.08
N ALA A 68 3.34 -21.47 -2.18
CA ALA A 68 3.74 -22.06 -3.46
C ALA A 68 5.10 -22.77 -3.38
N SER A 69 6.06 -22.24 -2.61
CA SER A 69 7.37 -22.87 -2.39
C SER A 69 7.25 -24.16 -1.59
N LYS A 70 6.41 -24.19 -0.54
CA LYS A 70 6.12 -25.41 0.22
C LYS A 70 5.55 -26.50 -0.67
N TRP A 71 4.60 -26.12 -1.52
CA TRP A 71 3.96 -27.03 -2.46
C TRP A 71 4.90 -27.56 -3.51
N TYR A 72 5.75 -26.70 -4.03
CA TYR A 72 6.73 -27.09 -5.01
C TYR A 72 7.73 -28.08 -4.41
N ALA A 73 8.16 -27.87 -3.16
CA ALA A 73 9.00 -28.82 -2.44
C ALA A 73 8.29 -30.16 -2.15
N ASP A 74 7.04 -30.12 -1.71
CA ASP A 74 6.23 -31.29 -1.40
C ASP A 74 5.97 -32.16 -2.66
N ALA A 75 5.81 -31.53 -3.83
CA ALA A 75 5.65 -32.23 -5.10
C ALA A 75 6.84 -33.13 -5.49
N TYR A 76 8.01 -32.91 -4.90
CA TYR A 76 9.19 -33.76 -5.07
C TYR A 76 9.33 -34.86 -4.02
N GLU A 77 8.71 -34.70 -2.86
CA GLU A 77 8.83 -35.64 -1.74
C GLU A 77 7.68 -36.66 -1.71
N HIS A 78 6.51 -36.28 -2.22
CA HIS A 78 5.27 -37.05 -2.11
C HIS A 78 4.53 -37.20 -3.44
N ASP A 79 4.13 -38.44 -3.74
CA ASP A 79 3.34 -38.78 -4.95
C ASP A 79 1.85 -38.42 -4.81
N LYS A 80 1.41 -37.92 -3.67
CA LYS A 80 -0.01 -37.61 -3.40
C LYS A 80 -0.18 -36.19 -2.86
N ALA A 81 -0.78 -35.34 -3.67
CA ALA A 81 -1.19 -34.02 -3.25
C ALA A 81 -2.32 -34.06 -2.22
N GLU A 82 -2.15 -33.41 -1.09
CA GLU A 82 -3.26 -33.14 -0.17
C GLU A 82 -4.14 -32.02 -0.73
N ILE A 83 -5.40 -32.34 -1.04
CA ILE A 83 -6.37 -31.40 -1.64
C ILE A 83 -6.59 -30.15 -0.76
N SER A 84 -6.50 -30.30 0.58
CA SER A 84 -6.66 -29.22 1.55
C SER A 84 -5.69 -28.05 1.29
N ASN A 85 -4.51 -28.36 0.93
CA ASN A 85 -3.46 -27.38 0.69
C ASN A 85 -3.67 -26.63 -0.65
N LEU A 86 -4.15 -27.30 -1.69
CA LEU A 86 -4.50 -26.67 -2.98
C LEU A 86 -5.57 -25.57 -2.80
N VAL A 87 -6.47 -25.75 -1.84
CA VAL A 87 -7.51 -24.76 -1.51
C VAL A 87 -6.90 -23.45 -0.99
N ASN A 88 -5.85 -23.53 -0.18
CA ASN A 88 -5.17 -22.33 0.33
C ASN A 88 -4.52 -21.53 -0.80
N LEU A 89 -3.82 -22.20 -1.70
CA LEU A 89 -3.19 -21.57 -2.85
C LEU A 89 -4.21 -20.91 -3.78
N TYR A 90 -5.33 -21.60 -4.03
CA TYR A 90 -6.45 -21.05 -4.79
C TYR A 90 -7.09 -19.84 -4.10
N ALA A 91 -7.21 -19.85 -2.78
CA ALA A 91 -7.72 -18.72 -2.02
C ALA A 91 -6.82 -17.48 -2.13
N LEU A 92 -5.49 -17.68 -2.10
CA LEU A 92 -4.52 -16.59 -2.30
C LEU A 92 -4.64 -15.98 -3.70
N VAL A 93 -4.71 -16.80 -4.75
CA VAL A 93 -4.93 -16.32 -6.13
C VAL A 93 -6.26 -15.58 -6.26
N SER A 94 -7.32 -16.08 -5.62
CA SER A 94 -8.62 -15.41 -5.63
C SER A 94 -8.58 -14.03 -4.95
N ARG A 95 -7.82 -13.89 -3.87
CA ARG A 95 -7.57 -12.58 -3.23
C ARG A 95 -6.77 -11.65 -4.15
N MET A 96 -5.76 -12.17 -4.87
CA MET A 96 -5.00 -11.40 -5.85
C MET A 96 -5.87 -10.87 -6.99
N ARG A 97 -6.86 -11.65 -7.47
CA ARG A 97 -7.81 -11.19 -8.51
C ARG A 97 -8.60 -9.95 -8.12
N VAL A 98 -8.77 -9.70 -6.82
CA VAL A 98 -9.48 -8.52 -6.31
C VAL A 98 -8.55 -7.33 -6.11
N MET A 99 -7.27 -7.56 -5.81
CA MET A 99 -6.38 -6.52 -5.29
C MET A 99 -5.19 -6.19 -6.19
N CYS A 100 -4.84 -7.06 -7.14
CA CYS A 100 -3.61 -6.98 -7.93
C CYS A 100 -3.92 -6.82 -9.41
N SER A 101 -2.90 -6.47 -10.20
CA SER A 101 -3.01 -6.37 -11.66
C SER A 101 -3.24 -7.73 -12.32
N SER A 102 -3.80 -7.70 -13.52
CA SER A 102 -4.01 -8.91 -14.33
C SER A 102 -2.72 -9.68 -14.55
N ARG A 103 -1.59 -8.98 -14.71
CA ARG A 103 -0.28 -9.58 -14.93
C ARG A 103 0.19 -10.41 -13.72
N VAL A 104 0.03 -9.89 -12.51
CA VAL A 104 0.35 -10.63 -11.28
C VAL A 104 -0.54 -11.87 -11.16
N VAL A 105 -1.83 -11.74 -11.45
CA VAL A 105 -2.77 -12.87 -11.41
C VAL A 105 -2.41 -13.95 -12.43
N GLU A 106 -2.10 -13.57 -13.66
CA GLU A 106 -1.70 -14.51 -14.74
C GLU A 106 -0.43 -15.28 -14.37
N THR A 107 0.56 -14.59 -13.82
CA THR A 107 1.82 -15.24 -13.39
C THR A 107 1.61 -16.13 -12.18
N ALA A 108 0.74 -15.76 -11.24
CA ALA A 108 0.33 -16.62 -10.13
C ALA A 108 -0.41 -17.88 -10.62
N ASP A 109 -1.39 -17.74 -11.50
CA ASP A 109 -2.10 -18.87 -12.10
C ASP A 109 -1.14 -19.81 -12.88
N LYS A 110 -0.13 -19.25 -13.55
CA LYS A 110 0.91 -20.03 -14.25
C LYS A 110 1.78 -20.81 -13.26
N ALA A 111 2.19 -20.19 -12.17
CA ALA A 111 2.96 -20.85 -11.12
C ALA A 111 2.18 -22.02 -10.51
N VAL A 112 0.90 -21.82 -10.19
CA VAL A 112 0.03 -22.89 -9.67
C VAL A 112 -0.09 -24.06 -10.65
N ARG A 113 -0.27 -23.78 -11.93
CA ARG A 113 -0.33 -24.85 -12.96
C ARG A 113 0.96 -25.64 -13.04
N MET A 114 2.11 -24.98 -13.03
CA MET A 114 3.41 -25.67 -13.04
C MET A 114 3.59 -26.56 -11.83
N ILE A 115 3.17 -26.12 -10.64
CA ILE A 115 3.19 -26.94 -9.43
C ILE A 115 2.30 -28.19 -9.59
N ILE A 116 1.08 -28.01 -10.07
CA ILE A 116 0.16 -29.13 -10.31
C ILE A 116 0.72 -30.11 -11.35
N GLU A 117 1.29 -29.62 -12.44
CA GLU A 117 1.95 -30.44 -13.47
C GLU A 117 3.13 -31.22 -12.89
N THR A 118 3.85 -30.64 -11.92
CA THR A 118 4.95 -31.32 -11.22
C THR A 118 4.42 -32.50 -10.40
N TYR A 119 3.29 -32.37 -9.70
CA TYR A 119 2.65 -33.49 -8.99
C TYR A 119 2.15 -34.60 -9.92
N LEU A 120 1.68 -34.22 -11.12
CA LEU A 120 1.15 -35.17 -12.08
C LEU A 120 2.23 -35.89 -12.90
N ALA A 121 3.46 -35.42 -12.84
CA ALA A 121 4.57 -36.01 -13.58
C ALA A 121 5.16 -37.22 -12.81
N PRO A 122 5.09 -38.42 -13.35
CA PRO A 122 5.60 -39.63 -12.66
C PRO A 122 7.13 -39.59 -12.56
N ASN A 123 7.66 -39.96 -11.38
CA ASN A 123 9.07 -40.30 -11.14
C ASN A 123 10.11 -39.22 -11.43
N ARG A 124 10.05 -38.10 -10.73
CA ARG A 124 11.17 -37.14 -10.73
C ARG A 124 12.15 -37.47 -9.60
N THR A 125 13.43 -37.60 -9.95
CA THR A 125 14.53 -37.92 -9.02
C THR A 125 15.16 -36.63 -8.52
N PHE A 126 15.79 -36.62 -7.34
CA PHE A 126 16.57 -35.51 -6.77
C PHE A 126 17.60 -34.89 -7.74
N ARG A 127 17.98 -35.64 -8.78
CA ARG A 127 18.86 -35.15 -9.84
C ARG A 127 18.20 -34.07 -10.70
N ASP A 128 16.89 -34.18 -10.89
CA ASP A 128 16.09 -33.23 -11.68
C ASP A 128 15.91 -31.90 -10.91
N VAL A 129 15.89 -31.94 -9.57
CA VAL A 129 15.83 -30.75 -8.71
C VAL A 129 17.06 -29.86 -8.88
N LYS A 130 18.25 -30.48 -8.99
CA LYS A 130 19.48 -29.74 -9.19
C LYS A 130 19.51 -29.08 -10.57
N GLU A 131 19.02 -29.77 -11.59
CA GLU A 131 18.93 -29.25 -12.97
C GLU A 131 17.91 -28.10 -13.05
N ILE A 132 16.85 -28.12 -12.24
CA ILE A 132 15.85 -27.05 -12.11
C ILE A 132 16.43 -25.84 -11.38
N LEU A 133 17.18 -26.03 -10.30
CA LEU A 133 17.84 -24.96 -9.56
C LEU A 133 18.94 -24.28 -10.40
N ASP A 134 19.65 -25.07 -11.22
CA ASP A 134 20.67 -24.56 -12.14
C ASP A 134 20.06 -23.94 -13.41
N ASN A 135 18.82 -24.31 -13.75
CA ASN A 135 18.11 -23.83 -14.92
C ASN A 135 17.11 -22.73 -14.52
N VAL A 136 17.60 -21.50 -14.47
CA VAL A 136 16.84 -20.25 -14.16
C VAL A 136 15.51 -20.13 -14.94
N ALA A 137 15.36 -20.87 -16.03
CA ALA A 137 14.14 -20.90 -16.86
C ALA A 137 13.01 -21.77 -16.26
N MET A 138 13.30 -22.57 -15.23
CA MET A 138 12.32 -23.50 -14.61
C MET A 138 11.82 -23.06 -13.23
N ASP A 139 12.19 -21.87 -12.76
CA ASP A 139 11.66 -21.33 -11.49
C ASP A 139 10.22 -20.84 -11.69
N PRO A 140 9.21 -21.56 -11.15
CA PRO A 140 7.80 -21.19 -11.33
C PRO A 140 7.43 -19.84 -10.70
N LEU A 141 8.21 -19.40 -9.71
CA LEU A 141 7.93 -18.16 -8.97
C LEU A 141 8.67 -16.93 -9.52
N ARG A 142 9.59 -17.11 -10.46
CA ARG A 142 10.38 -16.01 -11.00
C ARG A 142 9.52 -14.98 -11.72
N GLU A 143 8.71 -15.43 -12.68
CA GLU A 143 7.84 -14.54 -13.46
C GLU A 143 6.84 -13.82 -12.54
N PHE A 144 6.34 -14.51 -11.53
CA PHE A 144 5.46 -13.94 -10.51
C PHE A 144 6.18 -12.87 -9.69
N SER A 145 7.38 -13.16 -9.21
CA SER A 145 8.19 -12.21 -8.42
C SER A 145 8.55 -10.95 -9.24
N ASP A 146 8.84 -11.11 -10.52
CA ASP A 146 9.12 -9.99 -11.42
C ASP A 146 7.87 -9.14 -11.66
N ALA A 147 6.70 -9.76 -11.85
CA ALA A 147 5.43 -9.06 -12.00
C ALA A 147 5.05 -8.26 -10.73
N CYS A 148 5.21 -8.86 -9.54
CA CYS A 148 4.98 -8.18 -8.27
C CYS A 148 5.91 -6.99 -8.08
N ARG A 149 7.20 -7.14 -8.39
CA ARG A 149 8.19 -6.05 -8.29
C ARG A 149 7.84 -4.91 -9.23
N GLU A 150 7.39 -5.20 -10.44
CA GLU A 150 6.99 -4.19 -11.41
C GLU A 150 5.75 -3.42 -10.95
N GLU A 151 4.74 -4.12 -10.43
CA GLU A 151 3.51 -3.50 -9.87
C GLU A 151 3.83 -2.59 -8.68
N LEU A 152 4.61 -3.06 -7.71
CA LEU A 152 5.01 -2.27 -6.55
C LEU A 152 5.84 -1.03 -6.94
N ARG A 153 6.70 -1.16 -7.94
CA ARG A 153 7.49 -0.04 -8.47
C ARG A 153 6.61 0.99 -9.16
N TYR A 154 5.66 0.55 -9.98
CA TYR A 154 4.74 1.45 -10.67
C TYR A 154 3.91 2.28 -9.69
N GLU A 155 3.42 1.67 -8.62
CA GLU A 155 2.66 2.38 -7.58
C GLU A 155 3.53 3.35 -6.78
N SER A 156 4.79 3.03 -6.51
CA SER A 156 5.71 3.96 -5.85
C SER A 156 6.00 5.20 -6.72
N TRP A 157 6.18 5.03 -8.02
CA TRP A 157 6.40 6.12 -8.97
C TRP A 157 5.16 7.01 -9.15
N SER A 158 4.02 6.40 -9.30
CA SER A 158 2.73 7.11 -9.41
C SER A 158 2.42 7.97 -8.18
N ASN A 159 2.98 7.63 -7.03
CA ASN A 159 2.83 8.39 -5.80
C ASN A 159 3.80 9.59 -5.69
N ASP A 160 4.96 9.51 -6.32
CA ASP A 160 5.99 10.57 -6.28
C ASP A 160 5.69 11.67 -7.31
N GLU A 161 4.96 11.35 -8.36
CA GLU A 161 4.62 12.25 -9.48
C GLU A 161 3.27 12.97 -9.31
N SER A 162 2.71 13.02 -8.08
CA SER A 162 1.56 13.88 -7.79
C SER A 162 2.01 15.34 -7.90
N PRO A 163 1.56 16.10 -8.91
CA PRO A 163 2.01 17.47 -9.10
C PRO A 163 1.64 18.28 -7.87
N ASP A 164 2.66 18.98 -7.35
CA ASP A 164 2.54 20.11 -6.45
C ASP A 164 1.47 21.06 -7.01
N VAL A 165 0.25 20.94 -6.54
CA VAL A 165 -0.80 21.89 -6.82
C VAL A 165 -0.45 23.13 -6.01
N THR A 166 0.45 23.94 -6.52
CA THR A 166 0.61 25.32 -6.07
C THR A 166 -0.71 26.05 -6.30
N PRO A 167 -1.41 26.45 -5.25
CA PRO A 167 -2.55 27.34 -5.41
C PRO A 167 -2.03 28.73 -5.83
N VAL A 168 -2.43 29.17 -7.00
CA VAL A 168 -2.32 30.55 -7.46
C VAL A 168 -3.32 31.44 -6.72
#